data_8784a27e9799274fadee6777124d989c
#
_entry.id   8784a27e9799274fadee6777124d989c
#
_cell.length_a   1.000
_cell.length_b   1.000
_cell.length_c   1.000
_cell.angle_alpha   90.00
_cell.angle_beta   90.00
_cell.angle_gamma   90.00
#
_symmetry.space_group_name_H-M   'P 1'
#
loop_
_entity.id
_entity.type
_entity.pdbx_description
1 polymer ?
#
loop_
_entity_poly.entity_id
_entity_poly.type
_entity_poly.pdbx_seq_one_letter_code
_entity_poly.pdbx_strand_id
1 'polypeptide(L)'
;MSKKIIVWMLIGVLACSFGLGLRTKRVMAKQLSVDEIIQRAYTAAYYQGKDGRSVVDMTIVDQQGRRRHRRLTMLRKDVKNNGKQKIYAYFHEPADVREMVYMVYKNPGSQDDRWLYLPALDLVRRIAASDKRSSFVGSHFTYEDISGRGLQEDKHILIGEDKDYYILKHIPKDKANVKFAYYKMWIDKDNFIPVKSEYYDQNDKVYRVITAEKVEKIQGYPTITVMKAKNLETGAYTINRFLRIKYDLELPDRIFSERYLRRPPRRWLR
;
A
#
# COMPACT_ATOMS: atom_id res chain seq x y z
N MET A 1 -49.86 21.50 91.70
CA MET A 1 -48.52 21.27 91.15
C MET A 1 -48.60 20.04 90.24
N SER A 2 -48.74 20.27 88.92
CA SER A 2 -48.97 19.18 87.97
C SER A 2 -47.89 19.23 86.89
N LYS A 3 -47.16 18.18 86.73
CA LYS A 3 -46.11 17.99 85.71
C LYS A 3 -46.76 17.50 84.41
N LYS A 4 -46.70 18.28 83.36
CA LYS A 4 -47.09 17.86 82.01
C LYS A 4 -45.91 17.18 81.32
N ILE A 5 -46.10 15.94 80.96
CA ILE A 5 -45.17 15.14 80.14
C ILE A 5 -45.50 15.39 78.63
N ILE A 6 -44.58 15.91 77.87
CA ILE A 6 -44.68 16.09 76.42
C ILE A 6 -44.00 14.89 75.72
N VAL A 7 -44.80 14.09 75.01
CA VAL A 7 -44.34 12.97 74.18
C VAL A 7 -43.98 13.51 72.82
N TRP A 8 -42.75 13.33 72.43
CA TRP A 8 -42.30 13.62 71.07
C TRP A 8 -42.45 12.37 70.20
N MET A 9 -43.26 12.47 69.15
CA MET A 9 -43.45 11.42 68.14
C MET A 9 -42.41 11.65 67.07
N LEU A 10 -41.42 10.75 66.92
CA LEU A 10 -40.42 10.72 65.89
C LEU A 10 -41.04 10.03 64.66
N ILE A 11 -41.30 10.79 63.58
CA ILE A 11 -41.67 10.27 62.29
C ILE A 11 -40.39 9.98 61.52
N GLY A 12 -40.07 8.69 61.43
CA GLY A 12 -38.94 8.24 60.55
C GLY A 12 -39.33 8.30 59.09
N VAL A 13 -38.70 9.19 58.32
CA VAL A 13 -38.79 9.23 56.87
C VAL A 13 -37.76 8.23 56.30
N LEU A 14 -38.26 7.12 55.76
CA LEU A 14 -37.47 6.11 55.07
C LEU A 14 -37.22 6.62 53.63
N ALA A 15 -36.05 7.22 53.35
CA ALA A 15 -35.64 7.62 52.02
C ALA A 15 -35.17 6.38 51.26
N CYS A 16 -36.05 5.82 50.41
CA CYS A 16 -35.65 4.83 49.38
C CYS A 16 -34.85 5.53 48.30
N SER A 17 -33.52 5.46 48.39
CA SER A 17 -32.63 5.86 47.29
C SER A 17 -32.67 4.80 46.20
N PHE A 18 -33.52 5.04 45.16
CA PHE A 18 -33.48 4.30 43.92
C PHE A 18 -32.21 4.70 43.18
N GLY A 19 -31.13 3.96 43.34
CA GLY A 19 -29.92 4.08 42.54
C GLY A 19 -30.20 3.66 41.12
N LEU A 20 -30.51 4.62 40.23
CA LEU A 20 -30.47 4.40 38.78
C LEU A 20 -29.03 4.12 38.38
N GLY A 21 -28.65 2.85 38.40
CA GLY A 21 -27.38 2.42 37.81
C GLY A 21 -27.41 2.65 36.29
N LEU A 22 -26.91 3.79 35.83
CA LEU A 22 -26.57 4.03 34.41
C LEU A 22 -25.52 2.99 34.00
N ARG A 23 -25.99 1.82 33.53
CA ARG A 23 -25.14 0.88 32.79
C ARG A 23 -24.75 1.54 31.49
N THR A 24 -23.66 2.28 31.50
CA THR A 24 -22.97 2.68 30.24
C THR A 24 -22.60 1.39 29.54
N LYS A 25 -23.36 1.01 28.51
CA LYS A 25 -22.94 -0.01 27.54
C LYS A 25 -21.66 0.51 26.93
N ARG A 26 -20.52 -0.01 27.38
CA ARG A 26 -19.27 0.12 26.64
C ARG A 26 -19.54 -0.50 25.27
N VAL A 27 -19.74 0.34 24.27
CA VAL A 27 -19.72 -0.10 22.88
C VAL A 27 -18.28 -0.57 22.64
N MET A 28 -18.04 -1.86 22.77
CA MET A 28 -16.76 -2.44 22.35
C MET A 28 -16.65 -2.16 20.85
N ALA A 29 -15.67 -1.33 20.49
CA ALA A 29 -15.35 -1.11 19.09
C ALA A 29 -15.14 -2.50 18.46
N LYS A 30 -15.90 -2.80 17.40
CA LYS A 30 -15.80 -4.10 16.71
C LYS A 30 -14.36 -4.26 16.23
N GLN A 31 -13.67 -5.27 16.73
CA GLN A 31 -12.32 -5.60 16.30
C GLN A 31 -12.37 -5.92 14.79
N LEU A 32 -11.51 -5.28 14.00
CA LEU A 32 -11.45 -5.51 12.55
C LEU A 32 -10.96 -6.94 12.28
N SER A 33 -11.58 -7.59 11.31
CA SER A 33 -11.10 -8.88 10.81
C SER A 33 -9.79 -8.70 10.02
N VAL A 34 -9.02 -9.78 9.88
CA VAL A 34 -7.79 -9.79 9.06
C VAL A 34 -8.08 -9.34 7.63
N ASP A 35 -9.19 -9.81 7.05
CA ASP A 35 -9.60 -9.44 5.70
C ASP A 35 -9.95 -7.96 5.58
N GLU A 36 -10.61 -7.38 6.58
CA GLU A 36 -10.89 -5.94 6.62
C GLU A 36 -9.60 -5.11 6.73
N ILE A 37 -8.66 -5.52 7.57
CA ILE A 37 -7.36 -4.83 7.74
C ILE A 37 -6.58 -4.83 6.44
N ILE A 38 -6.41 -6.02 5.81
CA ILE A 38 -5.60 -6.13 4.59
C ILE A 38 -6.28 -5.46 3.39
N GLN A 39 -7.61 -5.50 3.30
CA GLN A 39 -8.34 -4.81 2.24
C GLN A 39 -8.18 -3.29 2.35
N ARG A 40 -8.26 -2.73 3.57
CA ARG A 40 -8.02 -1.29 3.81
C ARG A 40 -6.58 -0.91 3.51
N ALA A 41 -5.61 -1.72 3.93
CA ALA A 41 -4.20 -1.50 3.63
C ALA A 41 -3.91 -1.52 2.13
N TYR A 42 -4.51 -2.45 1.41
CA TYR A 42 -4.39 -2.54 -0.03
C TYR A 42 -4.99 -1.32 -0.73
N THR A 43 -6.17 -0.88 -0.27
CA THR A 43 -6.81 0.35 -0.76
C THR A 43 -5.95 1.58 -0.49
N ALA A 44 -5.42 1.72 0.73
CA ALA A 44 -4.54 2.83 1.10
C ALA A 44 -3.23 2.87 0.30
N ALA A 45 -2.67 1.71 -0.04
CA ALA A 45 -1.40 1.64 -0.79
C ALA A 45 -1.58 1.88 -2.30
N TYR A 46 -2.68 1.41 -2.91
CA TYR A 46 -2.77 1.32 -4.36
C TYR A 46 -4.01 1.99 -4.99
N TYR A 47 -5.05 2.35 -4.20
CA TYR A 47 -6.35 2.80 -4.73
C TYR A 47 -6.82 4.15 -4.19
N GLN A 48 -5.89 5.04 -3.84
CA GLN A 48 -6.24 6.39 -3.40
C GLN A 48 -6.71 7.24 -4.58
N GLY A 49 -7.91 7.83 -4.47
CA GLY A 49 -8.59 8.53 -5.56
C GLY A 49 -9.00 7.59 -6.70
N LYS A 50 -9.79 8.06 -7.65
CA LYS A 50 -10.24 7.30 -8.84
C LYS A 50 -9.12 7.10 -9.86
N ASP A 51 -8.22 8.05 -9.93
CA ASP A 51 -7.00 8.03 -10.74
C ASP A 51 -5.93 8.94 -10.12
N GLY A 52 -4.74 8.93 -10.66
CA GLY A 52 -3.68 9.78 -10.17
C GLY A 52 -2.46 9.84 -11.06
N ARG A 53 -1.68 10.88 -10.83
CA ARG A 53 -0.38 11.11 -11.46
C ARG A 53 0.65 11.43 -10.40
N SER A 54 1.85 10.89 -10.55
CA SER A 54 3.03 11.31 -9.80
C SER A 54 4.26 11.35 -10.70
N VAL A 55 5.19 12.25 -10.40
CA VAL A 55 6.56 12.18 -10.91
C VAL A 55 7.38 11.43 -9.88
N VAL A 56 8.17 10.46 -10.31
CA VAL A 56 9.02 9.65 -9.43
C VAL A 56 10.47 9.95 -9.72
N ASP A 57 11.21 10.42 -8.72
CA ASP A 57 12.66 10.46 -8.72
C ASP A 57 13.18 9.19 -8.02
N MET A 58 13.72 8.27 -8.82
CA MET A 58 14.24 6.98 -8.37
C MET A 58 15.75 7.04 -8.26
N THR A 59 16.29 6.77 -7.06
CA THR A 59 17.72 6.61 -6.82
C THR A 59 18.02 5.15 -6.54
N ILE A 60 18.83 4.52 -7.39
CA ILE A 60 19.30 3.14 -7.25
C ILE A 60 20.73 3.18 -6.75
N VAL A 61 21.01 2.50 -5.64
CA VAL A 61 22.36 2.39 -5.04
C VAL A 61 22.76 0.93 -5.02
N ASP A 62 23.86 0.59 -5.68
CA ASP A 62 24.38 -0.77 -5.71
C ASP A 62 25.22 -1.11 -4.47
N GLN A 63 25.72 -2.34 -4.39
CA GLN A 63 26.53 -2.82 -3.26
C GLN A 63 27.88 -2.09 -3.10
N GLN A 64 28.36 -1.42 -4.16
CA GLN A 64 29.58 -0.59 -4.11
C GLN A 64 29.26 0.88 -3.79
N GLY A 65 28.00 1.23 -3.52
CA GLY A 65 27.56 2.60 -3.25
C GLY A 65 27.41 3.49 -4.48
N ARG A 66 27.60 2.95 -5.71
CA ARG A 66 27.42 3.71 -6.95
C ARG A 66 25.95 4.04 -7.15
N ARG A 67 25.66 5.27 -7.58
CA ARG A 67 24.29 5.77 -7.70
C ARG A 67 23.87 5.90 -9.16
N ARG A 68 22.68 5.45 -9.47
CA ARG A 68 21.98 5.69 -10.74
C ARG A 68 20.66 6.38 -10.45
N HIS A 69 20.31 7.36 -11.27
CA HIS A 69 19.06 8.10 -11.14
C HIS A 69 18.15 7.80 -12.32
N ARG A 70 16.84 7.79 -12.05
CA ARG A 70 15.81 7.70 -13.07
C ARG A 70 14.69 8.63 -12.71
N ARG A 71 14.15 9.31 -13.70
CA ARG A 71 12.94 10.11 -13.56
C ARG A 71 11.86 9.56 -14.44
N LEU A 72 10.69 9.32 -13.88
CA LEU A 72 9.53 8.82 -14.60
C LEU A 72 8.25 9.48 -14.13
N THR A 73 7.23 9.50 -14.98
CA THR A 73 5.85 9.84 -14.58
C THR A 73 5.04 8.57 -14.51
N MET A 74 4.36 8.37 -13.38
CA MET A 74 3.39 7.30 -13.20
C MET A 74 1.97 7.87 -13.31
N LEU A 75 1.15 7.21 -14.12
CA LEU A 75 -0.29 7.40 -14.20
C LEU A 75 -0.97 6.13 -13.72
N ARG A 76 -2.02 6.27 -12.94
CA ARG A 76 -2.85 5.17 -12.45
C ARG A 76 -4.31 5.53 -12.65
N LYS A 77 -5.13 4.54 -13.01
CA LYS A 77 -6.59 4.70 -13.12
C LYS A 77 -7.30 3.43 -12.67
N ASP A 78 -8.28 3.59 -11.80
CA ASP A 78 -9.18 2.51 -11.43
C ASP A 78 -10.24 2.30 -12.51
N VAL A 79 -10.48 1.04 -12.85
CA VAL A 79 -11.46 0.65 -13.85
C VAL A 79 -12.61 -0.05 -13.15
N LYS A 80 -13.67 0.70 -12.81
CA LYS A 80 -14.85 0.21 -12.08
C LYS A 80 -14.53 -0.25 -10.65
N ASN A 81 -15.56 -0.55 -9.87
CA ASN A 81 -15.46 -0.90 -8.45
C ASN A 81 -15.04 -2.37 -8.18
N ASN A 82 -14.41 -3.05 -9.12
CA ASN A 82 -14.04 -4.47 -9.03
C ASN A 82 -12.53 -4.70 -8.82
N GLY A 83 -11.80 -3.66 -8.44
CA GLY A 83 -10.35 -3.72 -8.20
C GLY A 83 -9.50 -3.76 -9.48
N LYS A 84 -10.09 -3.70 -10.69
CA LYS A 84 -9.33 -3.54 -11.92
C LYS A 84 -8.68 -2.16 -11.97
N GLN A 85 -7.42 -2.13 -12.42
CA GLN A 85 -6.64 -0.91 -12.44
C GLN A 85 -5.72 -0.91 -13.66
N LYS A 86 -5.46 0.28 -14.20
CA LYS A 86 -4.47 0.50 -15.25
C LYS A 86 -3.36 1.37 -14.72
N ILE A 87 -2.13 0.98 -14.99
CA ILE A 87 -0.92 1.72 -14.60
C ILE A 87 -0.10 1.97 -15.85
N TYR A 88 0.48 3.16 -15.94
CA TYR A 88 1.33 3.58 -17.04
C TYR A 88 2.52 4.36 -16.45
N ALA A 89 3.74 3.88 -16.68
CA ALA A 89 4.97 4.52 -16.24
C ALA A 89 5.82 4.90 -17.45
N TYR A 90 6.08 6.20 -17.62
CA TYR A 90 6.89 6.76 -18.71
C TYR A 90 8.20 7.30 -18.16
N PHE A 91 9.31 6.86 -18.73
CA PHE A 91 10.65 7.26 -18.31
C PHE A 91 11.13 8.50 -19.07
N HIS A 92 11.56 9.52 -18.33
CA HIS A 92 12.11 10.76 -18.88
C HIS A 92 13.63 10.72 -18.99
N GLU A 93 14.28 10.13 -17.97
CA GLU A 93 15.73 10.15 -17.75
C GLU A 93 16.21 8.86 -17.10
N PRO A 94 17.48 8.47 -17.30
CA PRO A 94 18.48 9.02 -18.21
C PRO A 94 18.28 8.54 -19.66
N ALA A 95 19.23 8.82 -20.55
CA ALA A 95 19.11 8.56 -21.99
C ALA A 95 18.88 7.07 -22.35
N ASP A 96 19.47 6.14 -21.57
CA ASP A 96 19.35 4.68 -21.76
C ASP A 96 17.93 4.13 -21.50
N VAL A 97 17.12 4.84 -20.76
CA VAL A 97 15.71 4.46 -20.47
C VAL A 97 14.69 5.50 -20.95
N ARG A 98 15.16 6.59 -21.57
CA ARG A 98 14.26 7.64 -22.06
C ARG A 98 13.24 7.08 -23.03
N GLU A 99 11.97 7.52 -22.86
CA GLU A 99 10.82 7.09 -23.67
C GLU A 99 10.42 5.62 -23.48
N MET A 100 11.11 4.87 -22.62
CA MET A 100 10.64 3.56 -22.20
C MET A 100 9.28 3.71 -21.50
N VAL A 101 8.37 2.76 -21.75
CA VAL A 101 7.05 2.73 -21.14
C VAL A 101 6.79 1.36 -20.52
N TYR A 102 6.37 1.36 -19.27
CA TYR A 102 5.79 0.18 -18.62
C TYR A 102 4.29 0.39 -18.44
N MET A 103 3.48 -0.56 -18.87
CA MET A 103 2.03 -0.51 -18.74
C MET A 103 1.51 -1.81 -18.13
N VAL A 104 0.52 -1.69 -17.25
CA VAL A 104 -0.14 -2.83 -16.59
C VAL A 104 -1.65 -2.67 -16.68
N TYR A 105 -2.32 -3.78 -16.98
CA TYR A 105 -3.73 -3.98 -16.66
C TYR A 105 -3.82 -4.97 -15.52
N LYS A 106 -4.19 -4.48 -14.34
CA LYS A 106 -4.39 -5.30 -13.16
C LYS A 106 -5.75 -5.97 -13.23
N ASN A 107 -5.74 -7.29 -13.13
CA ASN A 107 -6.92 -8.14 -13.23
C ASN A 107 -7.08 -8.97 -11.93
N PRO A 108 -7.82 -8.48 -10.91
CA PRO A 108 -8.04 -9.24 -9.67
C PRO A 108 -8.63 -10.63 -9.96
N GLY A 109 -8.04 -11.65 -9.35
CA GLY A 109 -8.47 -13.05 -9.53
C GLY A 109 -7.93 -13.73 -10.79
N SER A 110 -7.19 -13.01 -11.65
CA SER A 110 -6.52 -13.56 -12.84
C SER A 110 -5.12 -12.96 -13.02
N GLN A 111 -4.43 -13.34 -14.08
CA GLN A 111 -3.12 -12.78 -14.37
C GLN A 111 -3.24 -11.35 -14.90
N ASP A 112 -2.37 -10.46 -14.42
CA ASP A 112 -2.24 -9.12 -14.95
C ASP A 112 -1.55 -9.16 -16.32
N ASP A 113 -1.99 -8.29 -17.23
CA ASP A 113 -1.28 -8.04 -18.47
C ASP A 113 -0.24 -6.95 -18.27
N ARG A 114 0.99 -7.20 -18.71
CA ARG A 114 2.11 -6.28 -18.55
C ARG A 114 2.86 -6.12 -19.86
N TRP A 115 3.15 -4.88 -20.23
CA TRP A 115 3.92 -4.51 -21.41
C TRP A 115 5.09 -3.62 -21.03
N LEU A 116 6.22 -3.84 -21.69
CA LEU A 116 7.38 -2.97 -21.65
C LEU A 116 7.73 -2.56 -23.07
N TYR A 117 7.66 -1.27 -23.35
CA TYR A 117 8.14 -0.70 -24.60
C TYR A 117 9.60 -0.29 -24.46
N LEU A 118 10.44 -0.76 -25.39
CA LEU A 118 11.86 -0.50 -25.52
C LEU A 118 12.11 0.37 -26.75
N PRO A 119 12.22 1.70 -26.62
CA PRO A 119 12.26 2.62 -27.76
C PRO A 119 13.47 2.39 -28.67
N ALA A 120 14.64 2.03 -28.11
CA ALA A 120 15.85 1.77 -28.87
C ALA A 120 15.69 0.62 -29.91
N LEU A 121 14.73 -0.28 -29.69
CA LEU A 121 14.44 -1.44 -30.53
C LEU A 121 13.09 -1.33 -31.24
N ASP A 122 12.34 -0.27 -30.98
CA ASP A 122 10.89 -0.14 -31.30
C ASP A 122 10.08 -1.39 -30.93
N LEU A 123 10.43 -2.03 -29.82
CA LEU A 123 9.89 -3.32 -29.39
C LEU A 123 8.92 -3.15 -28.22
N VAL A 124 7.70 -3.66 -28.39
CA VAL A 124 6.77 -3.92 -27.28
C VAL A 124 6.92 -5.37 -26.83
N ARG A 125 7.43 -5.57 -25.61
CA ARG A 125 7.59 -6.88 -24.99
C ARG A 125 6.48 -7.10 -23.96
N ARG A 126 5.79 -8.23 -23.99
CA ARG A 126 4.97 -8.68 -22.86
C ARG A 126 5.87 -9.26 -21.77
N ILE A 127 5.60 -8.88 -20.51
CA ILE A 127 6.25 -9.46 -19.34
C ILE A 127 5.39 -10.63 -18.88
N ALA A 128 5.97 -11.83 -18.91
CA ALA A 128 5.29 -13.05 -18.48
C ALA A 128 4.93 -12.99 -16.99
N ALA A 129 3.93 -13.75 -16.58
CA ALA A 129 3.53 -13.85 -15.19
C ALA A 129 4.66 -14.39 -14.28
N SER A 130 5.52 -15.28 -14.79
CA SER A 130 6.73 -15.75 -14.12
C SER A 130 7.73 -14.63 -13.82
N ASP A 131 7.80 -13.62 -14.70
CA ASP A 131 8.78 -12.54 -14.63
C ASP A 131 8.29 -11.34 -13.79
N LYS A 132 7.06 -11.38 -13.28
CA LYS A 132 6.48 -10.25 -12.51
C LYS A 132 7.30 -9.87 -11.27
N ARG A 133 8.14 -10.79 -10.76
CA ARG A 133 9.03 -10.59 -9.60
C ARG A 133 10.46 -10.27 -10.00
N SER A 134 10.76 -10.13 -11.29
CA SER A 134 12.04 -9.60 -11.73
C SER A 134 12.15 -8.11 -11.41
N SER A 135 13.38 -7.61 -11.42
CA SER A 135 13.69 -6.21 -11.11
C SER A 135 12.96 -5.25 -12.05
N PHE A 136 12.25 -4.29 -11.48
CA PHE A 136 11.65 -3.18 -12.23
C PHE A 136 12.77 -2.25 -12.73
N VAL A 137 13.10 -2.44 -14.01
CA VAL A 137 14.08 -1.63 -14.75
C VAL A 137 15.41 -1.46 -13.97
N GLY A 138 15.93 -2.56 -13.38
CA GLY A 138 17.20 -2.60 -12.64
C GLY A 138 17.17 -1.96 -11.26
N SER A 139 15.99 -1.69 -10.70
CA SER A 139 15.81 -1.24 -9.32
C SER A 139 15.67 -2.41 -8.34
N HIS A 140 15.59 -2.13 -7.03
CA HIS A 140 15.28 -3.13 -6.00
C HIS A 140 13.77 -3.31 -5.78
N PHE A 141 12.93 -2.58 -6.52
CA PHE A 141 11.51 -2.89 -6.68
C PHE A 141 11.32 -3.90 -7.81
N THR A 142 10.29 -4.72 -7.71
CA THR A 142 9.87 -5.66 -8.75
C THR A 142 8.72 -5.08 -9.56
N TYR A 143 8.42 -5.67 -10.72
CA TYR A 143 7.20 -5.30 -11.46
C TYR A 143 5.92 -5.54 -10.64
N GLU A 144 5.92 -6.58 -9.79
CA GLU A 144 4.81 -6.87 -8.88
C GLU A 144 4.66 -5.78 -7.80
N ASP A 145 5.75 -5.22 -7.26
CA ASP A 145 5.67 -4.12 -6.28
C ASP A 145 5.03 -2.86 -6.88
N ILE A 146 5.22 -2.61 -8.17
CA ILE A 146 4.64 -1.42 -8.85
C ILE A 146 3.12 -1.55 -9.00
N SER A 147 2.61 -2.76 -9.25
CA SER A 147 1.18 -3.01 -9.47
C SER A 147 0.45 -3.55 -8.24
N GLY A 148 1.18 -3.88 -7.19
CA GLY A 148 0.67 -4.56 -6.00
C GLY A 148 0.41 -6.06 -6.22
N ARG A 149 0.75 -6.87 -5.22
CA ARG A 149 0.48 -8.31 -5.20
C ARG A 149 -1.01 -8.55 -4.95
N GLY A 150 -1.60 -9.52 -5.65
CA GLY A 150 -3.02 -9.85 -5.49
C GLY A 150 -3.31 -10.41 -4.08
N LEU A 151 -4.37 -9.93 -3.44
CA LEU A 151 -4.73 -10.39 -2.08
C LEU A 151 -5.02 -11.89 -2.01
N GLN A 152 -5.57 -12.48 -3.09
CA GLN A 152 -5.86 -13.92 -3.13
C GLN A 152 -4.60 -14.79 -3.30
N GLU A 153 -3.44 -14.21 -3.61
CA GLU A 153 -2.19 -14.97 -3.79
C GLU A 153 -1.60 -15.48 -2.48
N ASP A 154 -2.02 -14.93 -1.34
CA ASP A 154 -1.49 -15.27 -0.01
C ASP A 154 -2.58 -15.71 0.97
N LYS A 155 -2.17 -16.41 2.02
CA LYS A 155 -2.90 -16.55 3.27
C LYS A 155 -2.45 -15.44 4.23
N HIS A 156 -3.38 -14.69 4.81
CA HIS A 156 -3.12 -13.59 5.72
C HIS A 156 -3.41 -14.02 7.15
N ILE A 157 -2.52 -13.67 8.09
CA ILE A 157 -2.63 -14.00 9.52
C ILE A 157 -2.22 -12.77 10.31
N LEU A 158 -3.07 -12.28 11.20
CA LEU A 158 -2.69 -11.30 12.19
C LEU A 158 -1.84 -12.00 13.25
N ILE A 159 -0.56 -11.62 13.36
CA ILE A 159 0.40 -12.25 14.27
C ILE A 159 0.71 -11.37 15.49
N GLY A 160 0.26 -10.13 15.49
CA GLY A 160 0.43 -9.19 16.57
C GLY A 160 -0.14 -7.82 16.22
N GLU A 161 -0.24 -7.01 17.24
CA GLU A 161 -0.54 -5.58 17.14
C GLU A 161 0.09 -4.86 18.33
N ASP A 162 0.47 -3.62 18.10
CA ASP A 162 0.88 -2.68 19.14
C ASP A 162 -0.04 -1.45 19.13
N LYS A 163 0.39 -0.37 19.76
CA LYS A 163 -0.39 0.88 19.81
C LYS A 163 -0.65 1.44 18.40
N ASP A 164 0.35 1.38 17.52
CA ASP A 164 0.38 2.11 16.26
C ASP A 164 0.15 1.20 15.03
N TYR A 165 0.45 -0.12 15.14
CA TYR A 165 0.46 -1.02 13.99
C TYR A 165 -0.33 -2.30 14.21
N TYR A 166 -0.96 -2.79 13.13
CA TYR A 166 -1.29 -4.19 12.94
C TYR A 166 -0.09 -4.89 12.28
N ILE A 167 0.27 -6.08 12.75
CA ILE A 167 1.38 -6.87 12.20
C ILE A 167 0.80 -8.15 11.60
N LEU A 168 0.84 -8.24 10.27
CA LEU A 168 0.32 -9.39 9.53
C LEU A 168 1.45 -10.21 8.95
N LYS A 169 1.27 -11.54 8.97
CA LYS A 169 2.08 -12.51 8.23
C LYS A 169 1.32 -12.96 6.99
N HIS A 170 2.00 -12.93 5.86
CA HIS A 170 1.48 -13.30 4.55
C HIS A 170 2.24 -14.50 4.03
N ILE A 171 1.54 -15.60 3.78
CA ILE A 171 2.13 -16.87 3.33
C ILE A 171 1.65 -17.14 1.91
N PRO A 172 2.57 -17.23 0.91
CA PRO A 172 2.19 -17.48 -0.47
C PRO A 172 1.50 -18.85 -0.60
N LYS A 173 0.36 -18.88 -1.33
CA LYS A 173 -0.32 -20.13 -1.67
C LYS A 173 0.47 -20.94 -2.70
N ASP A 174 1.05 -20.24 -3.67
CA ASP A 174 1.95 -20.81 -4.68
C ASP A 174 3.40 -20.53 -4.28
N LYS A 175 4.00 -21.49 -3.55
CA LYS A 175 5.39 -21.40 -3.05
C LYS A 175 6.42 -21.62 -4.14
N ALA A 176 6.09 -22.36 -5.21
CA ALA A 176 7.03 -22.70 -6.26
C ALA A 176 7.45 -21.47 -7.09
N ASN A 177 6.57 -20.50 -7.21
CA ASN A 177 6.77 -19.32 -8.04
C ASN A 177 7.19 -18.07 -7.28
N VAL A 178 7.60 -18.18 -5.99
CA VAL A 178 8.10 -17.06 -5.18
C VAL A 178 9.47 -17.38 -4.57
N LYS A 179 10.27 -16.34 -4.31
CA LYS A 179 11.59 -16.49 -3.66
C LYS A 179 11.50 -16.45 -2.13
N PHE A 180 10.39 -15.97 -1.57
CA PHE A 180 10.20 -15.84 -0.12
C PHE A 180 9.34 -16.98 0.43
N ALA A 181 9.62 -17.40 1.65
CA ALA A 181 8.79 -18.34 2.39
C ALA A 181 7.49 -17.66 2.88
N TYR A 182 7.63 -16.44 3.33
CA TYR A 182 6.54 -15.55 3.77
C TYR A 182 7.07 -14.11 3.86
N TYR A 183 6.16 -13.14 4.08
CA TYR A 183 6.54 -11.79 4.47
C TYR A 183 5.66 -11.29 5.62
N LYS A 184 6.21 -10.38 6.42
CA LYS A 184 5.48 -9.66 7.47
C LYS A 184 5.23 -8.23 7.00
N MET A 185 4.07 -7.68 7.36
CA MET A 185 3.67 -6.32 7.02
C MET A 185 3.19 -5.59 8.27
N TRP A 186 3.72 -4.39 8.48
CA TRP A 186 3.27 -3.45 9.51
C TRP A 186 2.33 -2.44 8.85
N ILE A 187 1.11 -2.37 9.34
CA ILE A 187 0.04 -1.53 8.80
C ILE A 187 -0.33 -0.52 9.87
N ASP A 188 -0.21 0.76 9.56
CA ASP A 188 -0.58 1.86 10.43
C ASP A 188 -2.08 1.83 10.76
N LYS A 189 -2.44 1.92 12.05
CA LYS A 189 -3.83 1.80 12.52
C LYS A 189 -4.70 2.99 12.16
N ASP A 190 -4.12 4.18 12.02
CA ASP A 190 -4.86 5.41 11.77
C ASP A 190 -5.24 5.56 10.30
N ASN A 191 -4.36 5.16 9.38
CA ASN A 191 -4.51 5.42 7.96
C ASN A 191 -4.42 4.19 7.06
N PHE A 192 -4.13 3.02 7.63
CA PHE A 192 -3.95 1.72 6.96
C PHE A 192 -2.81 1.68 5.94
N ILE A 193 -1.89 2.63 5.96
CA ILE A 193 -0.69 2.55 5.11
C ILE A 193 0.21 1.40 5.58
N PRO A 194 0.64 0.50 4.68
CA PRO A 194 1.67 -0.47 5.00
C PRO A 194 3.02 0.23 5.06
N VAL A 195 3.48 0.50 6.28
CA VAL A 195 4.70 1.28 6.52
C VAL A 195 5.97 0.45 6.36
N LYS A 196 5.88 -0.87 6.51
CA LYS A 196 7.02 -1.77 6.39
C LYS A 196 6.59 -3.15 5.93
N SER A 197 7.40 -3.78 5.07
CA SER A 197 7.28 -5.19 4.68
C SER A 197 8.65 -5.86 4.74
N GLU A 198 8.75 -6.98 5.45
CA GLU A 198 9.96 -7.81 5.56
C GLU A 198 9.74 -9.16 4.89
N TYR A 199 10.58 -9.51 3.94
CA TYR A 199 10.52 -10.77 3.20
C TYR A 199 11.54 -11.75 3.77
N TYR A 200 11.07 -12.95 4.11
CA TYR A 200 11.82 -14.02 4.74
C TYR A 200 12.09 -15.14 3.74
N ASP A 201 13.31 -15.66 3.75
CA ASP A 201 13.68 -16.84 2.97
C ASP A 201 13.23 -18.15 3.64
N GLN A 202 13.63 -19.30 3.08
CA GLN A 202 13.28 -20.60 3.60
C GLN A 202 13.98 -20.94 4.93
N ASN A 203 15.03 -20.19 5.31
CA ASN A 203 15.77 -20.33 6.56
C ASN A 203 15.33 -19.33 7.64
N ASP A 204 14.16 -18.70 7.45
CA ASP A 204 13.61 -17.67 8.36
C ASP A 204 14.49 -16.41 8.47
N LYS A 205 15.35 -16.15 7.48
CA LYS A 205 16.21 -14.97 7.42
C LYS A 205 15.57 -13.88 6.59
N VAL A 206 15.54 -12.65 7.11
CA VAL A 206 15.09 -11.47 6.35
C VAL A 206 16.15 -11.12 5.30
N TYR A 207 15.78 -11.18 4.03
CA TYR A 207 16.68 -10.83 2.92
C TYR A 207 16.30 -9.54 2.19
N ARG A 208 15.05 -9.09 2.32
CA ARG A 208 14.54 -7.90 1.65
C ARG A 208 13.57 -7.14 2.55
N VAL A 209 13.67 -5.80 2.54
CA VAL A 209 12.76 -4.92 3.28
C VAL A 209 12.27 -3.81 2.35
N ILE A 210 10.97 -3.50 2.43
CA ILE A 210 10.38 -2.29 1.84
C ILE A 210 9.85 -1.44 2.97
N THR A 211 10.14 -0.14 2.95
CA THR A 211 9.68 0.83 3.96
C THR A 211 9.05 2.05 3.31
N ALA A 212 7.95 2.55 3.89
CA ALA A 212 7.45 3.88 3.63
C ALA A 212 8.21 4.86 4.53
N GLU A 213 9.22 5.52 3.97
CA GLU A 213 10.09 6.44 4.71
C GLU A 213 9.39 7.78 5.04
N LYS A 214 8.36 8.14 4.24
CA LYS A 214 7.56 9.34 4.46
C LYS A 214 6.14 9.13 3.95
N VAL A 215 5.17 9.50 4.78
CA VAL A 215 3.74 9.53 4.46
C VAL A 215 3.23 10.96 4.68
N GLU A 216 2.50 11.50 3.72
CA GLU A 216 1.92 12.83 3.76
C GLU A 216 0.43 12.77 3.35
N LYS A 217 -0.35 13.75 3.77
CA LYS A 217 -1.75 13.86 3.34
C LYS A 217 -1.85 14.73 2.08
N ILE A 218 -2.19 14.13 0.94
CA ILE A 218 -2.31 14.81 -0.35
C ILE A 218 -3.78 14.79 -0.79
N GLN A 219 -4.40 15.94 -0.97
CA GLN A 219 -5.83 16.06 -1.32
C GLN A 219 -6.77 15.27 -0.39
N GLY A 220 -6.39 15.13 0.89
CA GLY A 220 -7.15 14.33 1.87
C GLY A 220 -6.73 12.87 1.97
N TYR A 221 -5.98 12.32 1.02
CA TYR A 221 -5.54 10.93 1.00
C TYR A 221 -4.20 10.75 1.72
N PRO A 222 -4.05 9.78 2.65
CA PRO A 222 -2.75 9.39 3.18
C PRO A 222 -1.91 8.79 2.04
N THR A 223 -0.74 9.34 1.78
CA THR A 223 0.04 9.04 0.58
C THR A 223 1.50 8.82 0.94
N ILE A 224 2.08 7.71 0.50
CA ILE A 224 3.52 7.46 0.62
C ILE A 224 4.24 8.37 -0.37
N THR A 225 5.07 9.29 0.14
CA THR A 225 5.86 10.23 -0.69
C THR A 225 7.32 9.82 -0.82
N VAL A 226 7.83 8.98 0.10
CA VAL A 226 9.16 8.36 -0.02
C VAL A 226 9.05 6.88 0.34
N MET A 227 9.52 6.02 -0.56
CA MET A 227 9.55 4.57 -0.35
C MET A 227 10.95 4.03 -0.64
N LYS A 228 11.41 3.07 0.15
CA LYS A 228 12.71 2.42 -0.01
C LYS A 228 12.55 0.91 -0.07
N ALA A 229 13.23 0.29 -1.03
CA ALA A 229 13.41 -1.17 -1.10
C ALA A 229 14.89 -1.49 -0.93
N LYS A 230 15.22 -2.33 0.04
CA LYS A 230 16.60 -2.71 0.39
C LYS A 230 16.77 -4.23 0.32
N ASN A 231 17.82 -4.66 -0.33
CA ASN A 231 18.35 -6.03 -0.23
C ASN A 231 19.32 -6.06 0.98
N LEU A 232 19.05 -6.90 1.96
CA LEU A 232 19.85 -6.98 3.19
C LEU A 232 21.11 -7.81 3.03
N GLU A 233 21.19 -8.68 2.03
CA GLU A 233 22.37 -9.51 1.76
C GLU A 233 23.50 -8.69 1.13
N THR A 234 23.13 -7.79 0.20
CA THR A 234 24.09 -6.97 -0.53
C THR A 234 24.24 -5.56 0.03
N GLY A 235 23.29 -5.12 0.87
CA GLY A 235 23.18 -3.74 1.32
C GLY A 235 22.64 -2.76 0.27
N ALA A 236 22.48 -3.20 -0.98
CA ALA A 236 22.01 -2.39 -2.09
C ALA A 236 20.53 -1.99 -1.91
N TYR A 237 20.13 -0.82 -2.40
CA TYR A 237 18.77 -0.32 -2.22
C TYR A 237 18.32 0.64 -3.32
N THR A 238 17.02 0.87 -3.38
CA THR A 238 16.39 1.89 -4.22
C THR A 238 15.48 2.76 -3.37
N ILE A 239 15.55 4.08 -3.58
CA ILE A 239 14.62 5.05 -2.99
C ILE A 239 13.80 5.66 -4.13
N ASN A 240 12.47 5.61 -4.00
CA ASN A 240 11.52 6.34 -4.84
C ASN A 240 11.00 7.55 -4.06
N ARG A 241 11.16 8.75 -4.62
CA ARG A 241 10.51 9.98 -4.14
C ARG A 241 9.39 10.34 -5.10
N PHE A 242 8.16 10.35 -4.61
CA PHE A 242 6.98 10.69 -5.38
C PHE A 242 6.73 12.19 -5.24
N LEU A 243 6.79 12.89 -6.35
CA LEU A 243 6.66 14.33 -6.45
C LEU A 243 5.45 14.71 -7.30
N ARG A 244 4.93 15.92 -7.13
CA ARG A 244 3.83 16.46 -7.94
C ARG A 244 2.63 15.52 -8.00
N ILE A 245 2.35 14.85 -6.87
CA ILE A 245 1.25 13.90 -6.76
C ILE A 245 -0.08 14.64 -6.90
N LYS A 246 -0.94 14.13 -7.78
CA LYS A 246 -2.32 14.62 -7.95
C LYS A 246 -3.24 13.44 -8.16
N TYR A 247 -4.39 13.48 -7.49
CA TYR A 247 -5.48 12.52 -7.60
C TYR A 247 -6.67 13.13 -8.32
N ASP A 248 -7.57 12.29 -8.80
CA ASP A 248 -8.87 12.65 -9.37
C ASP A 248 -8.75 13.64 -10.55
N LEU A 249 -7.87 13.27 -11.51
CA LEU A 249 -7.54 14.06 -12.71
C LEU A 249 -8.47 13.79 -13.89
N GLU A 250 -9.38 12.80 -13.78
CA GLU A 250 -10.25 12.35 -14.86
C GLU A 250 -9.45 11.85 -16.08
N LEU A 251 -8.41 11.05 -15.82
CA LEU A 251 -7.55 10.50 -16.88
C LEU A 251 -8.39 9.74 -17.91
N PRO A 252 -8.28 10.04 -19.22
CA PRO A 252 -9.03 9.31 -20.24
C PRO A 252 -8.57 7.86 -20.32
N ASP A 253 -9.51 6.92 -20.44
CA ASP A 253 -9.19 5.49 -20.51
C ASP A 253 -8.29 5.12 -21.69
N ARG A 254 -8.45 5.81 -22.81
CA ARG A 254 -7.69 5.60 -24.05
C ARG A 254 -6.18 5.74 -23.91
N ILE A 255 -5.68 6.54 -22.93
CA ILE A 255 -4.22 6.72 -22.76
C ILE A 255 -3.52 5.47 -22.22
N PHE A 256 -4.27 4.53 -21.69
CA PHE A 256 -3.78 3.23 -21.23
C PHE A 256 -3.95 2.15 -22.30
N SER A 257 -3.60 2.43 -23.56
CA SER A 257 -3.70 1.47 -24.67
C SER A 257 -2.34 1.21 -25.31
N GLU A 258 -2.19 0.09 -26.03
CA GLU A 258 -0.93 -0.28 -26.71
C GLU A 258 -0.44 0.78 -27.68
N ARG A 259 -1.36 1.55 -28.28
CA ARG A 259 -1.00 2.70 -29.13
C ARG A 259 -0.11 3.71 -28.37
N TYR A 260 -0.41 3.92 -27.08
CA TYR A 260 0.29 4.91 -26.25
C TYR A 260 1.62 4.38 -25.68
N LEU A 261 1.96 3.11 -25.91
CA LEU A 261 3.32 2.62 -25.66
C LEU A 261 4.33 3.29 -26.57
N ARG A 262 4.02 3.43 -27.89
CA ARG A 262 4.88 4.09 -28.87
C ARG A 262 4.65 5.59 -29.01
N ARG A 263 3.46 6.07 -28.64
CA ARG A 263 3.05 7.48 -28.77
C ARG A 263 2.55 8.01 -27.43
N PRO A 264 3.48 8.32 -26.50
CA PRO A 264 3.14 8.63 -25.11
C PRO A 264 2.20 9.85 -25.00
N PRO A 265 1.27 9.86 -24.04
CA PRO A 265 0.25 10.91 -23.87
C PRO A 265 0.87 12.15 -23.20
N ARG A 266 1.70 12.91 -23.93
CA ARG A 266 2.55 14.00 -23.42
C ARG A 266 1.84 15.02 -22.56
N ARG A 267 0.54 15.29 -22.84
CA ARG A 267 -0.28 16.19 -22.02
C ARG A 267 -0.33 15.76 -20.53
N TRP A 268 -0.32 14.47 -20.26
CA TRP A 268 -0.49 13.90 -18.92
C TRP A 268 0.83 13.57 -18.23
N LEU A 269 1.95 13.71 -18.93
CA LEU A 269 3.29 13.34 -18.46
C LEU A 269 4.10 14.54 -17.91
N ARG A 270 3.55 15.75 -18.00
CA ARG A 270 4.22 17.01 -17.58
C ARG A 270 3.89 17.39 -16.15
#